data_246cc0b0802250c476607354f04ece49
#
_entry.id   246cc0b0802250c476607354f04ece49
#
_cell.length_a   1.000
_cell.length_b   1.000
_cell.length_c   1.000
_cell.angle_alpha   90.00
_cell.angle_beta   90.00
_cell.angle_gamma   90.00
#
_symmetry.space_group_name_H-M   'P 1'
#
loop_
_entity.id
_entity.type
_entity.pdbx_description
1 polymer ?
#
loop_
_entity_poly.entity_id
_entity_poly.type
_entity_poly.pdbx_seq_one_letter_code
_entity_poly.pdbx_strand_id
1 'polypeptide(L)'
;MFQQKTYIERRKTLKEKVGKGLILFFGNDESSMNYADNTYHFRQDSTFLYYFGIQHPGLVAIIDIDNDREIIFGDDYTIDDIVWMGPQATIAKRAESCGVKNVQPIHKLSTFLDLAKQMGQPVHFLPLYRPENKIKLQELIGIFPNEIPSKFSINLVKAVVSQREIKSAKEIIEIGKAVDISVDMHIAGMRYAKPGMTEAQVTAEIHKIAIAAGGNISFPIIATKNGQTLHNHYHGNTIKEGDLFLIDAGFETEMAYAGDLSSTFPVSKKFTLVQKEIYQITLDAHHAAIDVLELGAPFKNAHIAASTTIFDGLKTMGFTKGNASDAFDAGAHALFFPCGTGHMMGLDVHDMEDLGEIWVGYNGKPKSEQFGLKSLRLAKPLQTGHVFTIEPGIYFIPELIDLWHSQN
;
A
#
# COMPACT_ATOMS: atom_id res chain seq x y z
N MET A 1 -10.32 16.36 -2.03
CA MET A 1 -11.24 15.74 -1.04
C MET A 1 -12.57 15.41 -1.68
N PHE A 2 -13.24 14.32 -1.30
CA PHE A 2 -14.62 14.02 -1.76
C PHE A 2 -15.62 14.99 -1.13
N GLN A 3 -16.85 14.94 -1.63
CA GLN A 3 -17.95 15.71 -1.03
C GLN A 3 -18.23 15.20 0.41
N GLN A 4 -18.59 16.10 1.31
CA GLN A 4 -18.93 15.87 2.70
C GLN A 4 -19.81 14.63 2.93
N LYS A 5 -20.84 14.46 2.09
CA LYS A 5 -21.77 13.32 2.14
C LYS A 5 -21.06 11.96 2.09
N THR A 6 -19.98 11.83 1.32
CA THR A 6 -19.20 10.58 1.21
C THR A 6 -18.65 10.16 2.57
N TYR A 7 -18.05 11.09 3.31
CA TYR A 7 -17.47 10.80 4.63
C TYR A 7 -18.53 10.50 5.68
N ILE A 8 -19.66 11.22 5.65
CA ILE A 8 -20.82 10.96 6.53
C ILE A 8 -21.34 9.53 6.30
N GLU A 9 -21.53 9.12 5.06
CA GLU A 9 -22.04 7.79 4.70
C GLU A 9 -21.05 6.68 5.12
N ARG A 10 -19.74 6.89 4.92
CA ARG A 10 -18.69 5.95 5.34
C ARG A 10 -18.72 5.73 6.85
N ARG A 11 -18.78 6.81 7.65
CA ARG A 11 -18.83 6.71 9.12
C ARG A 11 -20.15 6.13 9.61
N LYS A 12 -21.28 6.43 8.95
CA LYS A 12 -22.56 5.80 9.26
C LYS A 12 -22.48 4.27 9.09
N THR A 13 -22.00 3.81 7.96
CA THR A 13 -21.82 2.36 7.70
C THR A 13 -20.85 1.72 8.70
N LEU A 14 -19.79 2.43 9.09
CA LEU A 14 -18.86 1.94 10.10
C LEU A 14 -19.53 1.76 11.47
N LYS A 15 -20.33 2.75 11.91
CA LYS A 15 -21.10 2.67 13.17
C LYS A 15 -22.04 1.46 13.17
N GLU A 16 -22.74 1.22 12.05
CA GLU A 16 -23.64 0.08 11.89
C GLU A 16 -22.90 -1.27 11.98
N LYS A 17 -21.70 -1.36 11.38
CA LYS A 17 -20.89 -2.59 11.38
C LYS A 17 -20.23 -2.88 12.73
N VAL A 18 -19.77 -1.87 13.46
CA VAL A 18 -19.12 -2.03 14.75
C VAL A 18 -20.15 -2.21 15.88
N GLY A 19 -21.25 -1.46 15.83
CA GLY A 19 -22.46 -1.64 16.65
C GLY A 19 -22.48 -0.86 17.95
N LYS A 20 -21.41 -0.78 18.74
CA LYS A 20 -21.36 -0.08 20.04
C LYS A 20 -19.94 0.35 20.41
N GLY A 21 -19.84 1.25 21.37
CA GLY A 21 -18.57 1.69 21.95
C GLY A 21 -17.99 2.92 21.26
N LEU A 22 -16.72 3.20 21.54
CA LEU A 22 -15.93 4.26 20.93
C LEU A 22 -15.01 3.69 19.87
N ILE A 23 -14.91 4.34 18.73
CA ILE A 23 -13.87 4.08 17.74
C ILE A 23 -12.86 5.22 17.82
N LEU A 24 -11.60 4.87 18.09
CA LEU A 24 -10.48 5.80 18.19
C LEU A 24 -9.62 5.69 16.92
N PHE A 25 -9.51 6.81 16.18
CA PHE A 25 -8.65 6.94 15.02
C PHE A 25 -7.53 7.93 15.30
N PHE A 26 -6.30 7.48 15.17
CA PHE A 26 -5.14 8.36 15.18
C PHE A 26 -4.86 8.87 13.76
N GLY A 27 -4.74 10.19 13.62
CA GLY A 27 -4.04 10.77 12.50
C GLY A 27 -2.53 10.66 12.71
N ASN A 28 -1.77 10.90 11.64
CA ASN A 28 -0.33 10.95 11.71
C ASN A 28 0.16 12.31 12.24
N ASP A 29 1.30 12.31 12.92
CA ASP A 29 2.09 13.50 13.15
C ASP A 29 3.09 13.70 12.02
N GLU A 30 3.73 14.87 11.94
CA GLU A 30 4.90 15.09 11.11
C GLU A 30 6.05 14.19 11.59
N SER A 31 6.83 13.68 10.65
CA SER A 31 8.02 12.86 10.92
C SER A 31 9.28 13.64 10.63
N SER A 32 10.16 13.80 11.62
CA SER A 32 11.44 14.45 11.46
C SER A 32 12.41 13.62 10.64
N MET A 33 13.19 14.27 9.76
CA MET A 33 14.30 13.62 9.04
C MET A 33 15.52 13.42 9.95
N ASN A 34 15.98 14.49 10.62
CA ASN A 34 17.20 14.51 11.42
C ASN A 34 17.17 15.47 12.62
N TYR A 35 16.22 16.41 12.66
CA TYR A 35 15.88 17.26 13.81
C TYR A 35 14.42 17.70 13.71
N ALA A 36 13.86 18.21 14.81
CA ALA A 36 12.41 18.37 14.99
C ALA A 36 11.71 19.09 13.85
N ASP A 37 12.26 20.23 13.41
CA ASP A 37 11.60 21.10 12.43
C ASP A 37 11.92 20.76 10.97
N ASN A 38 12.81 19.78 10.72
CA ASN A 38 13.12 19.31 9.37
C ASN A 38 12.35 18.03 9.10
N THR A 39 11.13 18.15 8.57
CA THR A 39 10.21 17.04 8.41
C THR A 39 10.21 16.48 6.99
N TYR A 40 9.88 15.18 6.88
CA TYR A 40 9.47 14.60 5.62
C TYR A 40 8.16 15.22 5.13
N HIS A 41 7.85 15.05 3.84
CA HIS A 41 6.53 15.38 3.33
C HIS A 41 5.45 14.70 4.17
N PHE A 42 4.49 15.49 4.67
CA PHE A 42 3.43 14.96 5.52
C PHE A 42 2.47 14.07 4.72
N ARG A 43 2.19 12.91 5.27
CA ARG A 43 1.22 11.96 4.73
C ARG A 43 0.33 11.47 5.87
N GLN A 44 -0.96 11.73 5.75
CA GLN A 44 -1.97 11.31 6.75
C GLN A 44 -2.19 9.80 6.70
N ASP A 45 -2.64 9.22 7.82
CA ASP A 45 -3.10 7.83 7.91
C ASP A 45 -4.22 7.55 6.92
N SER A 46 -4.13 6.46 6.18
CA SER A 46 -5.08 6.13 5.10
C SER A 46 -6.48 5.83 5.61
N THR A 47 -6.62 5.22 6.76
CA THR A 47 -7.94 4.96 7.35
C THR A 47 -8.56 6.25 7.88
N PHE A 48 -7.74 7.14 8.47
CA PHE A 48 -8.18 8.48 8.84
C PHE A 48 -8.66 9.27 7.62
N LEU A 49 -7.89 9.23 6.50
CA LEU A 49 -8.30 9.86 5.24
C LEU A 49 -9.60 9.28 4.69
N TYR A 50 -9.77 7.96 4.77
CA TYR A 50 -10.98 7.30 4.28
C TYR A 50 -12.23 7.82 4.98
N TYR A 51 -12.18 8.02 6.31
CA TYR A 51 -13.34 8.43 7.11
C TYR A 51 -13.49 9.93 7.28
N PHE A 52 -12.42 10.72 7.17
CA PHE A 52 -12.44 12.16 7.45
C PHE A 52 -11.90 13.02 6.30
N GLY A 53 -11.04 12.50 5.45
CA GLY A 53 -10.48 13.23 4.29
C GLY A 53 -9.59 14.41 4.65
N ILE A 54 -9.08 14.53 5.87
CA ILE A 54 -8.33 15.68 6.34
C ILE A 54 -6.83 15.38 6.31
N GLN A 55 -6.10 16.06 5.44
CA GLN A 55 -4.62 16.09 5.37
C GLN A 55 -4.09 17.17 6.32
N HIS A 56 -3.97 16.84 7.61
CA HIS A 56 -3.43 17.74 8.63
C HIS A 56 -2.83 16.91 9.76
N PRO A 57 -1.61 17.23 10.25
CA PRO A 57 -0.97 16.50 11.33
C PRO A 57 -1.64 16.71 12.67
N GLY A 58 -1.33 15.85 13.64
CA GLY A 58 -1.68 16.03 15.05
C GLY A 58 -3.16 15.84 15.39
N LEU A 59 -3.94 15.20 14.50
CA LEU A 59 -5.37 14.98 14.74
C LEU A 59 -5.65 13.60 15.34
N VAL A 60 -6.67 13.55 16.19
CA VAL A 60 -7.29 12.31 16.65
C VAL A 60 -8.80 12.43 16.46
N ALA A 61 -9.46 11.39 15.98
CA ALA A 61 -10.91 11.39 15.84
C ALA A 61 -11.55 10.28 16.70
N ILE A 62 -12.69 10.58 17.29
CA ILE A 62 -13.53 9.63 18.00
C ILE A 62 -14.90 9.57 17.33
N ILE A 63 -15.36 8.35 17.09
CA ILE A 63 -16.75 8.04 16.77
C ILE A 63 -17.35 7.34 18.00
N ASP A 64 -18.20 8.05 18.72
CA ASP A 64 -18.94 7.54 19.87
C ASP A 64 -20.28 7.00 19.38
N ILE A 65 -20.33 5.68 19.16
CA ILE A 65 -21.49 5.00 18.60
C ILE A 65 -22.69 5.08 19.53
N ASP A 66 -22.45 4.89 20.83
CA ASP A 66 -23.50 4.78 21.85
C ASP A 66 -24.26 6.11 22.03
N ASN A 67 -23.59 7.25 21.80
CA ASN A 67 -24.18 8.58 21.92
C ASN A 67 -24.36 9.28 20.55
N ASP A 68 -24.14 8.59 19.45
CA ASP A 68 -24.20 9.12 18.07
C ASP A 68 -23.42 10.44 17.88
N ARG A 69 -22.18 10.47 18.36
CA ARG A 69 -21.30 11.65 18.29
C ARG A 69 -20.04 11.36 17.51
N GLU A 70 -19.61 12.35 16.77
CA GLU A 70 -18.33 12.35 16.04
C GLU A 70 -17.54 13.57 16.49
N ILE A 71 -16.28 13.39 16.90
CA ILE A 71 -15.45 14.44 17.49
C ILE A 71 -14.08 14.37 16.83
N ILE A 72 -13.54 15.52 16.39
CA ILE A 72 -12.15 15.68 16.01
C ILE A 72 -11.44 16.46 17.10
N PHE A 73 -10.35 15.89 17.62
CA PHE A 73 -9.44 16.52 18.56
C PHE A 73 -8.22 17.02 17.80
N GLY A 74 -7.86 18.28 18.03
CA GLY A 74 -6.72 18.93 17.43
C GLY A 74 -6.68 20.41 17.82
N ASP A 75 -5.54 21.04 17.62
CA ASP A 75 -5.35 22.45 17.95
C ASP A 75 -5.14 23.26 16.67
N ASP A 76 -5.70 24.45 16.63
CA ASP A 76 -5.45 25.41 15.56
C ASP A 76 -4.01 25.95 15.67
N TYR A 77 -3.45 26.38 14.56
CA TYR A 77 -2.15 27.01 14.53
C TYR A 77 -2.11 28.27 15.40
N THR A 78 -1.05 28.38 16.19
CA THR A 78 -0.75 29.59 16.96
C THR A 78 -0.30 30.71 16.04
N ILE A 79 -0.14 31.92 16.58
CA ILE A 79 0.40 33.03 15.79
C ILE A 79 1.85 32.75 15.35
N ASP A 80 2.62 32.04 16.17
CA ASP A 80 3.97 31.64 15.81
C ASP A 80 3.99 30.65 14.66
N ASP A 81 3.11 29.64 14.66
CA ASP A 81 2.96 28.70 13.55
C ASP A 81 2.57 29.43 12.26
N ILE A 82 1.67 30.42 12.34
CA ILE A 82 1.24 31.23 11.19
C ILE A 82 2.40 32.06 10.61
N VAL A 83 3.30 32.55 11.44
CA VAL A 83 4.51 33.27 10.98
C VAL A 83 5.38 32.39 10.09
N TRP A 84 5.53 31.12 10.45
CA TRP A 84 6.40 30.18 9.73
C TRP A 84 5.69 29.47 8.57
N MET A 85 4.43 29.09 8.76
CA MET A 85 3.68 28.21 7.84
C MET A 85 2.61 28.95 7.03
N GLY A 86 2.41 30.25 7.30
CA GLY A 86 1.31 31.03 6.73
C GLY A 86 -0.06 30.70 7.35
N PRO A 87 -1.09 31.49 7.04
CA PRO A 87 -2.44 31.27 7.57
C PRO A 87 -3.03 29.96 7.06
N GLN A 88 -3.55 29.13 7.98
CA GLN A 88 -4.16 27.85 7.71
C GLN A 88 -5.65 27.85 8.05
N ALA A 89 -6.42 26.96 7.42
CA ALA A 89 -7.80 26.73 7.82
C ALA A 89 -7.85 26.13 9.22
N THR A 90 -8.76 26.63 10.07
CA THR A 90 -8.97 26.08 11.41
C THR A 90 -9.40 24.61 11.37
N ILE A 91 -9.16 23.87 12.47
CA ILE A 91 -9.61 22.48 12.58
C ILE A 91 -11.13 22.39 12.44
N ALA A 92 -11.88 23.36 12.98
CA ALA A 92 -13.31 23.43 12.82
C ALA A 92 -13.75 23.50 11.33
N LYS A 93 -13.08 24.35 10.51
CA LYS A 93 -13.37 24.43 9.07
C LYS A 93 -12.99 23.16 8.32
N ARG A 94 -11.88 22.52 8.69
CA ARG A 94 -11.48 21.22 8.14
C ARG A 94 -12.48 20.13 8.50
N ALA A 95 -12.92 20.07 9.76
CA ALA A 95 -13.92 19.11 10.25
C ALA A 95 -15.28 19.28 9.56
N GLU A 96 -15.72 20.51 9.34
CA GLU A 96 -16.95 20.83 8.60
C GLU A 96 -16.90 20.23 7.19
N SER A 97 -15.77 20.26 6.50
CA SER A 97 -15.63 19.73 5.14
C SER A 97 -15.90 18.23 5.04
N CYS A 98 -15.77 17.47 6.12
CA CYS A 98 -16.13 16.06 6.21
C CYS A 98 -17.42 15.79 7.01
N GLY A 99 -18.11 16.85 7.47
CA GLY A 99 -19.41 16.76 8.16
C GLY A 99 -19.32 16.55 9.66
N VAL A 100 -18.14 16.68 10.26
CA VAL A 100 -17.98 16.65 11.73
C VAL A 100 -18.16 18.06 12.27
N LYS A 101 -19.10 18.24 13.22
CA LYS A 101 -19.43 19.55 13.81
C LYS A 101 -18.76 19.78 15.17
N ASN A 102 -18.33 18.71 15.83
CA ASN A 102 -17.75 18.80 17.16
C ASN A 102 -16.23 18.72 17.06
N VAL A 103 -15.57 19.80 17.43
CA VAL A 103 -14.09 19.89 17.48
C VAL A 103 -13.71 20.25 18.91
N GLN A 104 -12.70 19.60 19.42
CA GLN A 104 -12.17 19.83 20.77
C GLN A 104 -10.65 20.00 20.71
N PRO A 105 -10.07 20.82 21.61
CA PRO A 105 -8.62 20.86 21.77
C PRO A 105 -8.05 19.48 22.12
N ILE A 106 -6.84 19.18 21.65
CA ILE A 106 -6.22 17.86 21.82
C ILE A 106 -6.07 17.45 23.29
N HIS A 107 -5.79 18.41 24.18
CA HIS A 107 -5.66 18.14 25.63
C HIS A 107 -6.93 17.62 26.31
N LYS A 108 -8.11 17.75 25.66
CA LYS A 108 -9.38 17.21 26.19
C LYS A 108 -9.56 15.72 25.90
N LEU A 109 -8.76 15.15 25.02
CA LEU A 109 -8.89 13.76 24.59
C LEU A 109 -8.72 12.78 25.74
N SER A 110 -7.71 12.96 26.61
CA SER A 110 -7.48 12.07 27.75
C SER A 110 -8.68 12.06 28.71
N THR A 111 -9.17 13.25 29.08
CA THR A 111 -10.37 13.36 29.94
C THR A 111 -11.60 12.69 29.31
N PHE A 112 -11.78 12.82 28.00
CA PHE A 112 -12.90 12.17 27.30
C PHE A 112 -12.80 10.64 27.37
N LEU A 113 -11.61 10.08 27.14
CA LEU A 113 -11.37 8.64 27.19
C LEU A 113 -11.46 8.09 28.63
N ASP A 114 -11.00 8.83 29.61
CA ASP A 114 -11.15 8.46 31.03
C ASP A 114 -12.62 8.36 31.46
N LEU A 115 -13.45 9.30 31.06
CA LEU A 115 -14.90 9.26 31.28
C LEU A 115 -15.53 8.03 30.61
N ALA A 116 -15.19 7.76 29.37
CA ALA A 116 -15.68 6.58 28.66
C ALA A 116 -15.29 5.27 29.34
N LYS A 117 -14.04 5.18 29.83
CA LYS A 117 -13.56 4.05 30.62
C LYS A 117 -14.32 3.88 31.93
N GLN A 118 -14.57 4.99 32.66
CA GLN A 118 -15.38 4.96 33.91
C GLN A 118 -16.81 4.47 33.64
N MET A 119 -17.37 4.80 32.47
CA MET A 119 -18.70 4.32 32.05
C MET A 119 -18.71 2.89 31.55
N GLY A 120 -17.54 2.21 31.46
CA GLY A 120 -17.41 0.86 30.96
C GLY A 120 -17.58 0.76 29.41
N GLN A 121 -17.45 1.87 28.71
CA GLN A 121 -17.60 1.92 27.26
C GLN A 121 -16.39 1.29 26.57
N PRO A 122 -16.55 0.27 25.70
CA PRO A 122 -15.42 -0.32 25.01
C PRO A 122 -14.78 0.66 24.01
N VAL A 123 -13.45 0.67 23.96
CA VAL A 123 -12.68 1.48 23.01
C VAL A 123 -12.10 0.57 21.93
N HIS A 124 -12.53 0.80 20.71
CA HIS A 124 -12.03 0.11 19.52
C HIS A 124 -10.92 0.92 18.84
N PHE A 125 -9.82 0.30 18.54
CA PHE A 125 -8.70 0.87 17.78
C PHE A 125 -8.15 -0.15 16.79
N LEU A 126 -7.46 0.33 15.74
CA LEU A 126 -6.81 -0.48 14.72
C LEU A 126 -5.37 -0.82 15.12
N PRO A 127 -4.74 -1.82 14.49
CA PRO A 127 -3.29 -1.98 14.55
C PRO A 127 -2.60 -0.65 14.22
N LEU A 128 -1.57 -0.30 14.97
CA LEU A 128 -0.82 0.95 14.78
C LEU A 128 0.57 0.63 14.25
N TYR A 129 0.96 1.24 13.11
CA TYR A 129 2.30 1.10 12.54
C TYR A 129 3.26 2.19 13.04
N ARG A 130 2.78 3.42 13.27
CA ARG A 130 3.57 4.55 13.74
C ARG A 130 3.96 4.42 15.21
N PRO A 131 5.26 4.50 15.57
CA PRO A 131 5.70 4.42 16.97
C PRO A 131 5.07 5.49 17.86
N GLU A 132 4.96 6.74 17.38
CA GLU A 132 4.35 7.85 18.10
C GLU A 132 2.90 7.58 18.48
N ASN A 133 2.12 6.96 17.57
CA ASN A 133 0.73 6.60 17.85
C ASN A 133 0.63 5.43 18.85
N LYS A 134 1.62 4.52 18.89
CA LYS A 134 1.70 3.47 19.93
C LYS A 134 1.93 4.07 21.32
N ILE A 135 2.79 5.08 21.40
CA ILE A 135 3.07 5.81 22.65
C ILE A 135 1.82 6.57 23.09
N LYS A 136 1.17 7.31 22.20
CA LYS A 136 -0.09 8.00 22.48
C LYS A 136 -1.17 7.03 23.00
N LEU A 137 -1.31 5.85 22.37
CA LEU A 137 -2.28 4.85 22.83
C LEU A 137 -1.97 4.38 24.27
N GLN A 138 -0.69 4.16 24.60
CA GLN A 138 -0.28 3.81 25.95
C GLN A 138 -0.62 4.93 26.96
N GLU A 139 -0.33 6.18 26.65
CA GLU A 139 -0.61 7.32 27.49
C GLU A 139 -2.11 7.55 27.71
N LEU A 140 -2.92 7.35 26.68
CA LEU A 140 -4.36 7.62 26.69
C LEU A 140 -5.21 6.52 27.34
N ILE A 141 -4.90 5.26 27.10
CA ILE A 141 -5.73 4.14 27.57
C ILE A 141 -4.95 3.01 28.25
N GLY A 142 -3.64 3.17 28.44
CA GLY A 142 -2.81 2.24 29.21
C GLY A 142 -2.50 0.92 28.50
N ILE A 143 -2.56 0.89 27.15
CA ILE A 143 -2.19 -0.29 26.36
C ILE A 143 -0.76 -0.13 25.85
N PHE A 144 0.14 -0.99 26.33
CA PHE A 144 1.54 -0.96 25.92
C PHE A 144 1.74 -1.42 24.49
N PRO A 145 2.80 -0.93 23.78
CA PRO A 145 3.05 -1.29 22.38
C PRO A 145 3.12 -2.80 22.08
N ASN A 146 3.67 -3.60 23.00
CA ASN A 146 3.73 -5.06 22.87
C ASN A 146 2.38 -5.77 23.08
N GLU A 147 1.39 -5.11 23.66
CA GLU A 147 0.03 -5.64 23.85
C GLU A 147 -0.90 -5.34 22.66
N ILE A 148 -0.57 -4.34 21.83
CA ILE A 148 -1.40 -3.91 20.71
C ILE A 148 -1.80 -5.08 19.80
N PRO A 149 -0.88 -6.02 19.42
CA PRO A 149 -1.24 -7.14 18.54
C PRO A 149 -2.33 -8.07 19.10
N SER A 150 -2.51 -8.10 20.40
CA SER A 150 -3.54 -8.91 21.08
C SER A 150 -4.80 -8.15 21.48
N LYS A 151 -4.78 -6.81 21.41
CA LYS A 151 -5.84 -5.94 21.96
C LYS A 151 -6.56 -5.07 20.94
N PHE A 152 -6.04 -4.93 19.71
CA PHE A 152 -6.77 -4.21 18.67
C PHE A 152 -8.13 -4.88 18.38
N SER A 153 -9.08 -4.11 17.88
CA SER A 153 -10.43 -4.62 17.61
C SER A 153 -10.52 -5.32 16.26
N ILE A 154 -10.57 -6.65 16.26
CA ILE A 154 -10.80 -7.46 15.05
C ILE A 154 -12.13 -7.08 14.37
N ASN A 155 -13.18 -6.76 15.18
CA ASN A 155 -14.45 -6.31 14.63
C ASN A 155 -14.30 -5.00 13.85
N LEU A 156 -13.54 -4.04 14.37
CA LEU A 156 -13.24 -2.80 13.66
C LEU A 156 -12.40 -3.05 12.40
N VAL A 157 -11.37 -3.90 12.48
CA VAL A 157 -10.57 -4.29 11.30
C VAL A 157 -11.46 -4.84 10.19
N LYS A 158 -12.32 -5.80 10.50
CA LYS A 158 -13.25 -6.39 9.52
C LYS A 158 -14.22 -5.35 8.94
N ALA A 159 -14.72 -4.45 9.76
CA ALA A 159 -15.62 -3.37 9.34
C ALA A 159 -14.91 -2.42 8.36
N VAL A 160 -13.68 -2.01 8.65
CA VAL A 160 -12.86 -1.14 7.79
C VAL A 160 -12.50 -1.86 6.48
N VAL A 161 -11.98 -3.09 6.55
CA VAL A 161 -11.61 -3.87 5.37
C VAL A 161 -12.81 -4.03 4.45
N SER A 162 -13.97 -4.44 4.97
CA SER A 162 -15.19 -4.64 4.15
C SER A 162 -15.72 -3.36 3.47
N GLN A 163 -15.29 -2.17 3.92
CA GLN A 163 -15.65 -0.92 3.26
C GLN A 163 -14.59 -0.47 2.26
N ARG A 164 -13.30 -0.54 2.63
CA ARG A 164 -12.20 -0.05 1.79
C ARG A 164 -11.86 -0.99 0.63
N GLU A 165 -12.10 -2.29 0.77
CA GLU A 165 -11.83 -3.26 -0.30
C GLU A 165 -12.73 -3.05 -1.52
N ILE A 166 -13.96 -2.56 -1.34
CA ILE A 166 -14.90 -2.27 -2.41
C ILE A 166 -14.82 -0.78 -2.78
N LYS A 167 -14.13 -0.49 -3.85
CA LYS A 167 -13.92 0.88 -4.34
C LYS A 167 -15.19 1.43 -4.97
N SER A 168 -15.60 2.62 -4.51
CA SER A 168 -16.66 3.38 -5.15
C SER A 168 -16.21 3.94 -6.51
N ALA A 169 -17.15 4.32 -7.37
CA ALA A 169 -16.82 4.93 -8.66
C ALA A 169 -15.92 6.16 -8.54
N LYS A 170 -16.06 6.94 -7.47
CA LYS A 170 -15.20 8.12 -7.22
C LYS A 170 -13.76 7.71 -6.88
N GLU A 171 -13.57 6.65 -6.11
CA GLU A 171 -12.26 6.10 -5.81
C GLU A 171 -11.59 5.51 -7.05
N ILE A 172 -12.35 4.81 -7.90
CA ILE A 172 -11.85 4.31 -9.20
C ILE A 172 -11.33 5.46 -10.07
N ILE A 173 -12.03 6.60 -10.11
CA ILE A 173 -11.57 7.79 -10.85
C ILE A 173 -10.24 8.31 -10.28
N GLU A 174 -10.09 8.39 -8.97
CA GLU A 174 -8.83 8.86 -8.35
C GLU A 174 -7.68 7.87 -8.57
N ILE A 175 -7.93 6.57 -8.44
CA ILE A 175 -6.95 5.53 -8.76
C ILE A 175 -6.56 5.60 -10.25
N GLY A 176 -7.53 5.81 -11.16
CA GLY A 176 -7.28 5.99 -12.58
C GLY A 176 -6.30 7.14 -12.86
N LYS A 177 -6.49 8.31 -12.20
CA LYS A 177 -5.55 9.44 -12.30
C LYS A 177 -4.14 9.04 -11.82
N ALA A 178 -4.06 8.30 -10.71
CA ALA A 178 -2.78 7.85 -10.18
C ALA A 178 -2.07 6.91 -11.18
N VAL A 179 -2.80 5.98 -11.79
CA VAL A 179 -2.28 5.07 -12.79
C VAL A 179 -1.84 5.80 -14.05
N ASP A 180 -2.62 6.77 -14.55
CA ASP A 180 -2.28 7.55 -15.76
C ASP A 180 -0.95 8.31 -15.57
N ILE A 181 -0.76 8.96 -14.42
CA ILE A 181 0.53 9.63 -14.12
C ILE A 181 1.65 8.62 -13.91
N SER A 182 1.37 7.46 -13.30
CA SER A 182 2.36 6.38 -13.19
C SER A 182 2.84 5.90 -14.56
N VAL A 183 1.94 5.79 -15.55
CA VAL A 183 2.32 5.48 -16.95
C VAL A 183 3.28 6.54 -17.50
N ASP A 184 3.00 7.83 -17.30
CA ASP A 184 3.89 8.90 -17.74
C ASP A 184 5.26 8.84 -17.06
N MET A 185 5.33 8.47 -15.77
CA MET A 185 6.58 8.23 -15.04
C MET A 185 7.41 7.12 -15.71
N HIS A 186 6.77 6.00 -16.05
CA HIS A 186 7.42 4.87 -16.75
C HIS A 186 7.89 5.24 -18.15
N ILE A 187 7.07 5.96 -18.93
CA ILE A 187 7.45 6.46 -20.26
C ILE A 187 8.65 7.41 -20.16
N ALA A 188 8.68 8.29 -19.16
CA ALA A 188 9.81 9.18 -18.92
C ALA A 188 11.10 8.39 -18.66
N GLY A 189 11.05 7.40 -17.75
CA GLY A 189 12.18 6.52 -17.46
C GLY A 189 12.68 5.76 -18.70
N MET A 190 11.77 5.16 -19.47
CA MET A 190 12.12 4.44 -20.71
C MET A 190 12.80 5.35 -21.76
N ARG A 191 12.38 6.60 -21.87
CA ARG A 191 12.96 7.57 -22.81
C ARG A 191 14.32 8.08 -22.35
N TYR A 192 14.51 8.18 -21.04
CA TYR A 192 15.70 8.78 -20.44
C TYR A 192 16.85 7.80 -20.22
N ALA A 193 16.54 6.53 -19.87
CA ALA A 193 17.55 5.52 -19.61
C ALA A 193 18.43 5.27 -20.84
N LYS A 194 19.72 5.57 -20.70
CA LYS A 194 20.73 5.42 -21.76
C LYS A 194 22.05 4.91 -21.18
N PRO A 195 22.86 4.18 -21.98
CA PRO A 195 24.20 3.82 -21.56
C PRO A 195 25.03 5.04 -21.13
N GLY A 196 25.76 4.90 -20.02
CA GLY A 196 26.57 5.97 -19.42
C GLY A 196 25.86 6.81 -18.35
N MET A 197 24.53 6.75 -18.24
CA MET A 197 23.77 7.37 -17.16
C MET A 197 23.83 6.54 -15.90
N THR A 198 23.65 7.20 -14.74
CA THR A 198 23.43 6.49 -13.48
C THR A 198 21.93 6.21 -13.27
N GLU A 199 21.62 5.18 -12.49
CA GLU A 199 20.24 4.88 -12.05
C GLU A 199 19.60 6.10 -11.38
N ALA A 200 20.37 6.86 -10.57
CA ALA A 200 19.89 8.07 -9.91
C ALA A 200 19.43 9.15 -10.89
N GLN A 201 20.09 9.31 -12.03
CA GLN A 201 19.67 10.27 -13.07
C GLN A 201 18.33 9.88 -13.69
N VAL A 202 18.09 8.59 -13.92
CA VAL A 202 16.82 8.09 -14.44
C VAL A 202 15.72 8.22 -13.39
N THR A 203 16.02 7.86 -12.13
CA THR A 203 15.09 8.02 -10.99
C THR A 203 14.63 9.47 -10.82
N ALA A 204 15.54 10.43 -10.99
CA ALA A 204 15.21 11.85 -10.88
C ALA A 204 14.19 12.29 -11.96
N GLU A 205 14.30 11.79 -13.20
CA GLU A 205 13.33 12.09 -14.25
C GLU A 205 11.97 11.44 -14.01
N ILE A 206 11.96 10.23 -13.45
CA ILE A 206 10.70 9.56 -13.04
C ILE A 206 10.03 10.36 -11.93
N HIS A 207 10.78 10.73 -10.89
CA HIS A 207 10.28 11.48 -9.73
C HIS A 207 9.74 12.87 -10.12
N LYS A 208 10.42 13.55 -11.03
CA LYS A 208 10.01 14.85 -11.58
C LYS A 208 8.57 14.82 -12.12
N ILE A 209 8.15 13.74 -12.79
CA ILE A 209 6.78 13.62 -13.31
C ILE A 209 5.77 13.61 -12.17
N ALA A 210 6.02 12.85 -11.11
CA ALA A 210 5.14 12.80 -9.94
C ALA A 210 4.98 14.16 -9.28
N ILE A 211 6.09 14.85 -9.00
CA ILE A 211 6.06 16.17 -8.36
C ILE A 211 5.41 17.22 -9.26
N ALA A 212 5.69 17.20 -10.58
CA ALA A 212 5.09 18.13 -11.53
C ALA A 212 3.56 17.95 -11.68
N ALA A 213 3.06 16.74 -11.40
CA ALA A 213 1.62 16.43 -11.41
C ALA A 213 0.90 16.86 -10.11
N GLY A 214 1.60 17.45 -9.14
CA GLY A 214 1.01 17.96 -7.90
C GLY A 214 0.75 16.93 -6.81
N GLY A 215 1.30 15.74 -6.94
CA GLY A 215 1.24 14.68 -5.92
C GLY A 215 2.63 14.23 -5.45
N ASN A 216 2.76 12.96 -5.15
CA ASN A 216 4.02 12.36 -4.71
C ASN A 216 4.19 10.97 -5.34
N ILE A 217 5.29 10.30 -5.01
CA ILE A 217 5.45 8.87 -5.29
C ILE A 217 4.65 8.05 -4.27
N SER A 218 3.99 6.98 -4.71
CA SER A 218 3.21 6.08 -3.84
C SER A 218 4.09 5.15 -2.99
N PHE A 219 5.33 4.92 -3.43
CA PHE A 219 6.38 4.18 -2.73
C PHE A 219 7.76 4.60 -3.26
N PRO A 220 8.86 4.30 -2.54
CA PRO A 220 10.21 4.61 -2.99
C PRO A 220 10.49 3.97 -4.35
N ILE A 221 10.87 4.78 -5.34
CA ILE A 221 11.11 4.34 -6.71
C ILE A 221 12.21 3.28 -6.75
N ILE A 222 11.92 2.17 -7.41
CA ILE A 222 12.92 1.17 -7.82
C ILE A 222 13.21 1.44 -9.29
N ALA A 223 14.46 1.79 -9.62
CA ALA A 223 14.91 2.04 -10.98
C ALA A 223 16.33 1.49 -11.11
N THR A 224 16.47 0.28 -11.64
CA THR A 224 17.71 -0.46 -11.54
C THR A 224 17.97 -1.42 -12.71
N LYS A 225 19.25 -1.65 -12.99
CA LYS A 225 19.73 -2.74 -13.85
C LYS A 225 19.83 -4.10 -13.13
N ASN A 226 19.71 -4.09 -11.77
CA ASN A 226 19.81 -5.26 -10.91
C ASN A 226 18.42 -5.64 -10.37
N GLY A 227 17.44 -5.81 -11.24
CA GLY A 227 16.05 -6.12 -10.90
C GLY A 227 15.82 -7.46 -10.21
N GLN A 228 16.84 -8.33 -10.12
CA GLN A 228 16.80 -9.55 -9.31
C GLN A 228 16.75 -9.25 -7.79
N THR A 229 17.11 -8.03 -7.37
CA THR A 229 16.89 -7.53 -6.01
C THR A 229 15.57 -6.77 -5.99
N LEU A 230 14.52 -7.38 -5.45
CA LEU A 230 13.13 -6.91 -5.61
C LEU A 230 12.89 -5.51 -5.06
N HIS A 231 13.38 -5.19 -3.86
CA HIS A 231 13.26 -3.85 -3.27
C HIS A 231 14.61 -3.12 -3.31
N ASN A 232 15.16 -2.92 -4.51
CA ASN A 232 16.45 -2.27 -4.70
C ASN A 232 16.31 -0.74 -4.73
N HIS A 233 16.60 -0.10 -3.59
CA HIS A 233 16.59 1.37 -3.47
C HIS A 233 17.98 2.00 -3.69
N TYR A 234 19.00 1.22 -4.10
CA TYR A 234 20.31 1.74 -4.46
C TYR A 234 20.32 2.19 -5.90
N HIS A 235 20.67 3.43 -6.16
CA HIS A 235 20.66 4.04 -7.49
C HIS A 235 22.07 4.47 -7.98
N GLY A 236 23.12 3.88 -7.43
CA GLY A 236 24.51 4.25 -7.73
C GLY A 236 25.14 3.56 -8.93
N ASN A 237 24.46 2.60 -9.57
CA ASN A 237 25.04 1.90 -10.70
C ASN A 237 25.03 2.75 -11.99
N THR A 238 26.05 2.55 -12.83
CA THR A 238 26.06 3.07 -14.21
C THR A 238 25.43 2.06 -15.16
N ILE A 239 24.49 2.53 -15.96
CA ILE A 239 23.78 1.76 -16.99
C ILE A 239 24.74 1.52 -18.17
N LYS A 240 24.76 0.31 -18.69
CA LYS A 240 25.62 -0.11 -19.79
C LYS A 240 24.81 -0.58 -20.99
N GLU A 241 25.45 -0.60 -22.16
CA GLU A 241 24.91 -1.23 -23.35
C GLU A 241 24.63 -2.72 -23.08
N GLY A 242 23.45 -3.20 -23.46
CA GLY A 242 23.01 -4.59 -23.23
C GLY A 242 22.32 -4.83 -21.90
N ASP A 243 22.33 -3.88 -20.96
CA ASP A 243 21.58 -4.00 -19.70
C ASP A 243 20.05 -4.04 -19.97
N LEU A 244 19.33 -4.84 -19.20
CA LEU A 244 17.91 -4.63 -18.93
C LEU A 244 17.79 -3.61 -17.81
N PHE A 245 16.74 -2.79 -17.85
CA PHE A 245 16.43 -1.83 -16.82
C PHE A 245 15.01 -2.03 -16.33
N LEU A 246 14.87 -2.21 -15.04
CA LEU A 246 13.58 -2.35 -14.36
C LEU A 246 13.22 -1.02 -13.71
N ILE A 247 11.98 -0.60 -13.90
CA ILE A 247 11.34 0.48 -13.17
C ILE A 247 10.14 -0.12 -12.44
N ASP A 248 10.05 0.17 -11.15
CA ASP A 248 8.89 -0.09 -10.33
C ASP A 248 8.58 1.19 -9.56
N ALA A 249 7.50 1.85 -9.95
CA ALA A 249 7.17 3.19 -9.52
C ALA A 249 5.68 3.50 -9.68
N GLY A 250 5.16 4.29 -8.78
CA GLY A 250 3.79 4.76 -8.83
C GLY A 250 3.63 6.18 -8.32
N PHE A 251 2.54 6.80 -8.72
CA PHE A 251 2.12 8.14 -8.31
C PHE A 251 1.06 8.05 -7.23
N GLU A 252 1.16 8.90 -6.22
CA GLU A 252 0.11 9.14 -5.23
C GLU A 252 -0.54 10.51 -5.51
N THR A 253 -1.87 10.53 -5.68
CA THR A 253 -2.62 11.79 -5.89
C THR A 253 -2.65 12.65 -4.63
N GLU A 254 -3.03 13.95 -4.76
CA GLU A 254 -3.31 14.80 -3.58
C GLU A 254 -4.31 14.19 -2.60
N MET A 255 -5.16 13.30 -3.06
CA MET A 255 -6.12 12.57 -2.22
C MET A 255 -5.55 11.28 -1.65
N ALA A 256 -4.26 11.04 -1.85
CA ALA A 256 -3.50 9.88 -1.39
C ALA A 256 -3.94 8.53 -1.99
N TYR A 257 -4.58 8.52 -3.17
CA TYR A 257 -4.81 7.29 -3.92
C TYR A 257 -3.58 6.93 -4.74
N ALA A 258 -3.16 5.67 -4.62
CA ALA A 258 -1.93 5.16 -5.21
C ALA A 258 -2.14 4.58 -6.61
N GLY A 259 -1.12 4.75 -7.46
CA GLY A 259 -0.85 3.94 -8.64
C GLY A 259 0.37 3.06 -8.39
N ASP A 260 0.48 1.97 -9.15
CA ASP A 260 1.55 0.99 -9.03
C ASP A 260 1.76 0.29 -10.38
N LEU A 261 2.96 0.39 -10.92
CA LEU A 261 3.36 -0.21 -12.20
C LEU A 261 4.80 -0.69 -12.14
N SER A 262 5.05 -1.85 -12.75
CA SER A 262 6.39 -2.34 -13.04
C SER A 262 6.63 -2.44 -14.54
N SER A 263 7.83 -2.10 -15.00
CA SER A 263 8.27 -2.22 -16.39
C SER A 263 9.72 -2.63 -16.49
N THR A 264 10.01 -3.59 -17.36
CA THR A 264 11.39 -3.97 -17.70
C THR A 264 11.63 -3.79 -19.18
N PHE A 265 12.73 -3.15 -19.57
CA PHE A 265 13.03 -2.87 -20.96
C PHE A 265 14.54 -2.89 -21.24
N PRO A 266 14.97 -3.14 -22.51
CA PRO A 266 16.38 -3.11 -22.88
C PRO A 266 16.85 -1.68 -23.09
N VAL A 267 17.94 -1.29 -22.43
CA VAL A 267 18.56 0.03 -22.60
C VAL A 267 19.03 0.26 -24.02
N SER A 268 19.45 -0.79 -24.71
CA SER A 268 19.87 -0.78 -26.14
C SER A 268 18.73 -0.68 -27.14
N LYS A 269 17.50 -0.39 -26.71
CA LYS A 269 16.27 -0.29 -27.52
C LYS A 269 15.79 -1.61 -28.14
N LYS A 270 16.57 -2.67 -28.11
CA LYS A 270 16.20 -3.99 -28.61
C LYS A 270 16.66 -5.06 -27.65
N PHE A 271 15.77 -6.00 -27.37
CA PHE A 271 16.12 -7.22 -26.64
C PHE A 271 17.09 -8.08 -27.43
N THR A 272 18.03 -8.74 -26.77
CA THR A 272 18.68 -9.92 -27.30
C THR A 272 17.66 -11.06 -27.45
N LEU A 273 18.01 -12.14 -28.15
CA LEU A 273 17.09 -13.28 -28.33
C LEU A 273 16.69 -13.88 -26.96
N VAL A 274 17.67 -14.11 -26.08
CA VAL A 274 17.41 -14.67 -24.75
C VAL A 274 16.57 -13.73 -23.87
N GLN A 275 16.88 -12.44 -23.86
CA GLN A 275 16.09 -11.44 -23.13
C GLN A 275 14.64 -11.43 -23.62
N LYS A 276 14.42 -11.51 -24.96
CA LYS A 276 13.09 -11.53 -25.55
C LYS A 276 12.31 -12.79 -25.17
N GLU A 277 12.95 -13.95 -25.12
CA GLU A 277 12.33 -15.21 -24.70
C GLU A 277 11.88 -15.14 -23.23
N ILE A 278 12.74 -14.69 -22.32
CA ILE A 278 12.39 -14.52 -20.90
C ILE A 278 11.26 -13.47 -20.74
N TYR A 279 11.36 -12.36 -21.45
CA TYR A 279 10.31 -11.33 -21.43
C TYR A 279 8.96 -11.88 -21.91
N GLN A 280 8.97 -12.68 -22.99
CA GLN A 280 7.75 -13.29 -23.51
C GLN A 280 7.11 -14.26 -22.51
N ILE A 281 7.91 -15.08 -21.81
CA ILE A 281 7.41 -15.98 -20.75
C ILE A 281 6.73 -15.16 -19.64
N THR A 282 7.33 -14.03 -19.23
CA THR A 282 6.75 -13.15 -18.21
C THR A 282 5.43 -12.54 -18.70
N LEU A 283 5.37 -12.10 -19.94
CA LEU A 283 4.16 -11.55 -20.57
C LEU A 283 3.05 -12.61 -20.67
N ASP A 284 3.39 -13.82 -21.07
CA ASP A 284 2.45 -14.94 -21.15
C ASP A 284 1.92 -15.30 -19.74
N ALA A 285 2.76 -15.27 -18.73
CA ALA A 285 2.35 -15.46 -17.34
C ALA A 285 1.40 -14.37 -16.84
N HIS A 286 1.65 -13.11 -17.23
CA HIS A 286 0.76 -11.98 -16.93
C HIS A 286 -0.63 -12.20 -17.58
N HIS A 287 -0.68 -12.57 -18.86
CA HIS A 287 -1.94 -12.87 -19.53
C HIS A 287 -2.64 -14.07 -18.90
N ALA A 288 -1.93 -15.16 -18.62
CA ALA A 288 -2.49 -16.34 -17.98
C ALA A 288 -3.10 -16.02 -16.60
N ALA A 289 -2.46 -15.12 -15.83
CA ALA A 289 -3.00 -14.65 -14.56
C ALA A 289 -4.31 -13.85 -14.74
N ILE A 290 -4.40 -13.02 -15.78
CA ILE A 290 -5.61 -12.25 -16.10
C ILE A 290 -6.73 -13.16 -16.59
N ASP A 291 -6.44 -14.12 -17.44
CA ASP A 291 -7.43 -14.99 -18.09
C ASP A 291 -8.23 -15.88 -17.09
N VAL A 292 -7.69 -16.12 -15.91
CA VAL A 292 -8.36 -16.90 -14.86
C VAL A 292 -9.12 -16.05 -13.83
N LEU A 293 -9.18 -14.72 -14.03
CA LEU A 293 -9.91 -13.84 -13.13
C LEU A 293 -11.43 -13.93 -13.38
N GLU A 294 -12.14 -14.40 -12.37
CA GLU A 294 -13.61 -14.49 -12.40
C GLU A 294 -14.18 -14.00 -11.07
N LEU A 295 -15.41 -13.46 -11.11
CA LEU A 295 -16.15 -13.12 -9.89
C LEU A 295 -16.40 -14.36 -9.04
N GLY A 296 -16.01 -14.29 -7.78
CA GLY A 296 -16.11 -15.39 -6.82
C GLY A 296 -14.96 -16.40 -6.88
N ALA A 297 -14.13 -16.40 -7.92
CA ALA A 297 -12.92 -17.22 -7.96
C ALA A 297 -11.83 -16.64 -7.02
N PRO A 298 -11.05 -17.50 -6.35
CA PRO A 298 -9.93 -17.04 -5.53
C PRO A 298 -8.85 -16.38 -6.38
N PHE A 299 -8.36 -15.18 -5.98
CA PHE A 299 -7.21 -14.55 -6.63
C PHE A 299 -5.96 -15.45 -6.65
N LYS A 300 -5.83 -16.37 -5.70
CA LYS A 300 -4.77 -17.40 -5.71
C LYS A 300 -4.66 -18.14 -7.04
N ASN A 301 -5.77 -18.30 -7.79
CA ASN A 301 -5.75 -18.93 -9.11
C ASN A 301 -4.86 -18.16 -10.10
N ALA A 302 -4.85 -16.83 -10.05
CA ALA A 302 -3.96 -16.00 -10.85
C ALA A 302 -2.48 -16.26 -10.52
N HIS A 303 -2.15 -16.44 -9.23
CA HIS A 303 -0.79 -16.78 -8.83
C HIS A 303 -0.38 -18.19 -9.31
N ILE A 304 -1.27 -19.18 -9.23
CA ILE A 304 -1.02 -20.52 -9.76
C ILE A 304 -0.79 -20.45 -11.27
N ALA A 305 -1.67 -19.78 -12.02
CA ALA A 305 -1.56 -19.64 -13.46
C ALA A 305 -0.25 -18.98 -13.89
N ALA A 306 0.12 -17.86 -13.25
CA ALA A 306 1.40 -17.21 -13.51
C ALA A 306 2.60 -18.12 -13.22
N SER A 307 2.62 -18.76 -12.05
CA SER A 307 3.74 -19.59 -11.60
C SER A 307 3.94 -20.83 -12.49
N THR A 308 2.85 -21.49 -12.90
CA THR A 308 2.92 -22.65 -13.78
C THR A 308 3.32 -22.27 -15.21
N THR A 309 2.85 -21.12 -15.72
CA THR A 309 3.27 -20.60 -17.03
C THR A 309 4.76 -20.24 -17.05
N ILE A 310 5.26 -19.57 -16.00
CA ILE A 310 6.70 -19.29 -15.84
C ILE A 310 7.50 -20.59 -15.83
N PHE A 311 7.06 -21.57 -15.01
CA PHE A 311 7.76 -22.85 -14.87
C PHE A 311 7.86 -23.59 -16.23
N ASP A 312 6.76 -23.71 -16.97
CA ASP A 312 6.73 -24.38 -18.28
C ASP A 312 7.51 -23.60 -19.34
N GLY A 313 7.44 -22.27 -19.34
CA GLY A 313 8.26 -21.44 -20.22
C GLY A 313 9.77 -21.64 -19.97
N LEU A 314 10.20 -21.60 -18.72
CA LEU A 314 11.59 -21.86 -18.33
C LEU A 314 12.03 -23.30 -18.62
N LYS A 315 11.11 -24.26 -18.59
CA LYS A 315 11.35 -25.64 -18.98
C LYS A 315 11.70 -25.76 -20.46
N THR A 316 11.05 -25.01 -21.35
CA THR A 316 11.39 -25.01 -22.78
C THR A 316 12.79 -24.48 -23.04
N MET A 317 13.28 -23.59 -22.16
CA MET A 317 14.65 -23.06 -22.20
C MET A 317 15.66 -23.96 -21.47
N GLY A 318 15.24 -25.07 -20.82
CA GLY A 318 16.09 -25.99 -20.12
C GLY A 318 16.46 -25.63 -18.68
N PHE A 319 15.85 -24.57 -18.10
CA PHE A 319 16.10 -24.13 -16.70
C PHE A 319 15.34 -24.95 -15.66
N THR A 320 14.18 -25.55 -16.04
CA THR A 320 13.36 -26.37 -15.13
C THR A 320 13.07 -27.73 -15.76
N LYS A 321 12.61 -28.70 -14.94
CA LYS A 321 12.20 -30.06 -15.37
C LYS A 321 10.97 -30.51 -14.59
N GLY A 322 10.21 -31.45 -15.13
CA GLY A 322 9.05 -32.03 -14.44
C GLY A 322 7.71 -31.41 -14.86
N ASN A 323 6.72 -31.61 -14.04
CA ASN A 323 5.37 -31.09 -14.22
C ASN A 323 5.20 -29.77 -13.45
N ALA A 324 4.59 -28.76 -14.08
CA ALA A 324 4.46 -27.44 -13.48
C ALA A 324 3.53 -27.40 -12.24
N SER A 325 2.45 -28.21 -12.24
CA SER A 325 1.55 -28.30 -11.10
C SER A 325 2.25 -28.93 -9.90
N ASP A 326 2.96 -30.04 -10.11
CA ASP A 326 3.72 -30.72 -9.06
C ASP A 326 4.82 -29.80 -8.51
N ALA A 327 5.47 -29.05 -9.40
CA ALA A 327 6.49 -28.06 -9.02
C ALA A 327 5.91 -26.90 -8.19
N PHE A 328 4.70 -26.46 -8.53
CA PHE A 328 4.00 -25.45 -7.75
C PHE A 328 3.66 -25.96 -6.35
N ASP A 329 3.09 -27.15 -6.25
CA ASP A 329 2.71 -27.78 -4.96
C ASP A 329 3.94 -28.03 -4.08
N ALA A 330 5.08 -28.39 -4.68
CA ALA A 330 6.36 -28.56 -4.00
C ALA A 330 7.09 -27.23 -3.67
N GLY A 331 6.60 -26.08 -4.19
CA GLY A 331 7.24 -24.78 -4.01
C GLY A 331 8.43 -24.52 -4.94
N ALA A 332 8.70 -25.40 -5.92
CA ALA A 332 9.85 -25.28 -6.82
C ALA A 332 9.75 -24.08 -7.79
N HIS A 333 8.55 -23.58 -8.07
CA HIS A 333 8.32 -22.35 -8.84
C HIS A 333 9.02 -21.15 -8.22
N ALA A 334 9.16 -21.12 -6.90
CA ALA A 334 9.70 -19.98 -6.16
C ALA A 334 11.22 -19.77 -6.37
N LEU A 335 11.92 -20.71 -7.01
CA LEU A 335 13.31 -20.48 -7.43
C LEU A 335 13.46 -19.30 -8.36
N PHE A 336 12.48 -19.10 -9.26
CA PHE A 336 12.49 -18.04 -10.25
C PHE A 336 11.36 -17.01 -10.07
N PHE A 337 10.35 -17.34 -9.26
CA PHE A 337 9.24 -16.43 -8.92
C PHE A 337 8.94 -16.49 -7.41
N PRO A 338 9.77 -15.86 -6.55
CA PRO A 338 9.67 -15.97 -5.10
C PRO A 338 8.64 -15.05 -4.44
N CYS A 339 8.00 -14.14 -5.19
CA CYS A 339 7.05 -13.14 -4.69
C CYS A 339 5.61 -13.46 -5.06
N GLY A 340 4.66 -12.67 -4.54
CA GLY A 340 3.24 -12.77 -4.89
C GLY A 340 2.95 -12.16 -6.26
N THR A 341 1.86 -12.61 -6.90
CA THR A 341 1.43 -12.07 -8.21
C THR A 341 0.70 -10.74 -8.10
N GLY A 342 0.30 -10.33 -6.89
CA GLY A 342 -0.40 -9.06 -6.71
C GLY A 342 -1.02 -8.88 -5.33
N HIS A 343 -1.54 -7.68 -5.13
CA HIS A 343 -2.12 -7.20 -3.88
C HIS A 343 -3.27 -6.22 -4.15
N MET A 344 -4.09 -5.94 -3.14
CA MET A 344 -5.08 -4.87 -3.21
C MET A 344 -4.37 -3.52 -3.31
N MET A 345 -4.97 -2.57 -4.05
CA MET A 345 -4.47 -1.19 -4.22
C MET A 345 -5.60 -0.19 -3.96
N GLY A 346 -5.27 0.96 -3.39
CA GLY A 346 -6.24 2.01 -3.06
C GLY A 346 -5.61 3.26 -2.45
N LEU A 347 -5.97 3.59 -1.22
CA LEU A 347 -5.32 4.65 -0.43
C LEU A 347 -3.90 4.28 0.00
N ASP A 348 -3.59 3.00 0.08
CA ASP A 348 -2.22 2.52 0.19
C ASP A 348 -1.88 1.75 -1.09
N VAL A 349 -0.61 1.72 -1.47
CA VAL A 349 -0.16 0.89 -2.59
C VAL A 349 -0.44 -0.58 -2.30
N HIS A 350 -0.03 -1.10 -1.15
CA HIS A 350 -0.51 -2.34 -0.57
C HIS A 350 -1.70 -2.01 0.35
N ASP A 351 -2.90 -1.95 -0.23
CA ASP A 351 -4.05 -1.38 0.48
C ASP A 351 -4.37 -2.13 1.77
N MET A 352 -4.39 -1.39 2.89
CA MET A 352 -4.69 -1.89 4.23
C MET A 352 -3.71 -2.95 4.78
N GLU A 353 -2.47 -3.05 4.30
CA GLU A 353 -1.52 -4.10 4.73
C GLU A 353 -1.37 -4.16 6.25
N ASP A 354 -1.25 -3.01 6.92
CA ASP A 354 -1.08 -2.92 8.38
C ASP A 354 -2.32 -3.34 9.20
N LEU A 355 -3.48 -3.48 8.56
CA LEU A 355 -4.66 -4.07 9.21
C LEU A 355 -4.57 -5.61 9.34
N GLY A 356 -3.56 -6.21 8.71
CA GLY A 356 -3.25 -7.62 8.72
C GLY A 356 -3.72 -8.34 7.47
N GLU A 357 -2.77 -8.89 6.72
CA GLU A 357 -3.03 -9.56 5.44
C GLU A 357 -4.05 -10.70 5.54
N ILE A 358 -4.15 -11.38 6.68
CA ILE A 358 -5.17 -12.43 6.90
C ILE A 358 -6.59 -11.89 6.79
N TRP A 359 -6.82 -10.64 7.16
CA TRP A 359 -8.13 -9.99 7.04
C TRP A 359 -8.35 -9.39 5.66
N VAL A 360 -7.31 -8.74 5.12
CA VAL A 360 -7.37 -8.05 3.83
C VAL A 360 -7.41 -9.02 2.66
N GLY A 361 -6.51 -10.00 2.63
CA GLY A 361 -6.30 -10.88 1.48
C GLY A 361 -6.83 -12.30 1.64
N TYR A 362 -7.20 -12.74 2.85
CA TYR A 362 -7.47 -14.16 3.14
C TYR A 362 -8.80 -14.42 3.85
N ASN A 363 -9.65 -13.42 4.06
CA ASN A 363 -10.93 -13.54 4.79
C ASN A 363 -10.79 -14.22 6.17
N GLY A 364 -9.70 -13.91 6.89
CA GLY A 364 -9.40 -14.47 8.22
C GLY A 364 -8.80 -15.88 8.20
N LYS A 365 -8.50 -16.45 7.03
CA LYS A 365 -7.82 -17.75 6.91
C LYS A 365 -6.30 -17.54 7.04
N PRO A 366 -5.56 -18.53 7.57
CA PRO A 366 -4.11 -18.45 7.66
C PRO A 366 -3.46 -18.44 6.27
N LYS A 367 -2.34 -17.74 6.15
CA LYS A 367 -1.48 -17.76 4.96
C LYS A 367 -0.68 -19.05 4.90
N SER A 368 -0.21 -19.40 3.71
CA SER A 368 0.78 -20.46 3.54
C SER A 368 2.14 -20.04 4.14
N GLU A 369 2.86 -20.98 4.74
CA GLU A 369 4.24 -20.79 5.19
C GLU A 369 5.27 -21.17 4.11
N GLN A 370 4.82 -21.78 3.01
CA GLN A 370 5.66 -22.21 1.91
C GLN A 370 6.37 -21.02 1.26
N PHE A 371 7.66 -21.13 1.03
CA PHE A 371 8.44 -20.14 0.30
C PHE A 371 7.83 -19.90 -1.09
N GLY A 372 7.74 -18.62 -1.50
CA GLY A 372 6.95 -18.21 -2.67
C GLY A 372 5.50 -17.86 -2.32
N LEU A 373 4.75 -18.79 -1.73
CA LEU A 373 3.34 -18.54 -1.35
C LEU A 373 3.17 -17.66 -0.10
N LYS A 374 4.12 -17.68 0.85
CA LYS A 374 4.05 -16.84 2.05
C LYS A 374 4.05 -15.35 1.73
N SER A 375 4.57 -14.95 0.58
CA SER A 375 4.60 -13.56 0.10
C SER A 375 3.38 -13.13 -0.72
N LEU A 376 2.47 -14.07 -1.04
CA LEU A 376 1.20 -13.74 -1.71
C LEU A 376 0.30 -12.97 -0.74
N ARG A 377 -0.02 -11.70 -1.06
CA ARG A 377 -0.84 -10.82 -0.22
C ARG A 377 -2.34 -10.98 -0.45
N LEU A 378 -2.75 -11.39 -1.63
CA LEU A 378 -4.16 -11.54 -2.02
C LEU A 378 -4.43 -12.99 -2.48
N ALA A 379 -5.41 -13.65 -1.86
CA ALA A 379 -5.78 -15.03 -2.18
C ALA A 379 -7.30 -15.29 -2.10
N LYS A 380 -8.08 -14.34 -1.56
CA LYS A 380 -9.53 -14.49 -1.35
C LYS A 380 -10.33 -14.42 -2.65
N PRO A 381 -11.62 -14.83 -2.63
CA PRO A 381 -12.52 -14.68 -3.76
C PRO A 381 -12.66 -13.23 -4.20
N LEU A 382 -12.63 -12.99 -5.52
CA LEU A 382 -12.78 -11.68 -6.13
C LEU A 382 -14.24 -11.20 -6.08
N GLN A 383 -14.41 -9.89 -5.89
CA GLN A 383 -15.71 -9.23 -5.88
C GLN A 383 -15.67 -7.99 -6.78
N THR A 384 -16.84 -7.60 -7.30
CA THR A 384 -16.98 -6.33 -8.01
C THR A 384 -16.56 -5.16 -7.11
N GLY A 385 -15.71 -4.29 -7.61
CA GLY A 385 -15.16 -3.15 -6.86
C GLY A 385 -13.81 -3.42 -6.19
N HIS A 386 -13.28 -4.64 -6.25
CA HIS A 386 -11.87 -4.87 -5.92
C HIS A 386 -10.97 -4.19 -6.96
N VAL A 387 -9.90 -3.55 -6.50
CA VAL A 387 -8.79 -3.06 -7.33
C VAL A 387 -7.51 -3.69 -6.81
N PHE A 388 -6.75 -4.28 -7.70
CA PHE A 388 -5.54 -5.04 -7.35
C PHE A 388 -4.53 -5.02 -8.51
N THR A 389 -3.30 -5.37 -8.21
CA THR A 389 -2.21 -5.53 -9.18
C THR A 389 -2.13 -6.94 -9.74
N ILE A 390 -1.54 -7.08 -10.95
CA ILE A 390 -1.09 -8.36 -11.55
C ILE A 390 0.35 -8.15 -12.01
N GLU A 391 1.31 -8.70 -11.29
CA GLU A 391 2.72 -8.36 -11.39
C GLU A 391 3.66 -9.60 -11.36
N PRO A 392 3.44 -10.63 -12.18
CA PRO A 392 4.35 -11.75 -12.23
C PRO A 392 5.73 -11.31 -12.75
N GLY A 393 6.78 -11.92 -12.23
CA GLY A 393 8.16 -11.65 -12.62
C GLY A 393 9.03 -12.90 -12.65
N ILE A 394 10.12 -12.84 -13.40
CA ILE A 394 11.15 -13.89 -13.44
C ILE A 394 12.44 -13.29 -12.90
N TYR A 395 12.99 -13.92 -11.87
CA TYR A 395 14.15 -13.43 -11.12
C TYR A 395 15.24 -14.49 -11.12
N PHE A 396 16.41 -14.18 -11.67
CA PHE A 396 17.61 -15.01 -11.57
C PHE A 396 18.46 -14.50 -10.42
N ILE A 397 18.24 -15.06 -9.22
CA ILE A 397 18.91 -14.66 -7.98
C ILE A 397 20.05 -15.65 -7.70
N PRO A 398 21.33 -15.27 -7.91
CA PRO A 398 22.46 -16.22 -7.78
C PRO A 398 22.49 -16.92 -6.43
N GLU A 399 22.31 -16.18 -5.34
CA GLU A 399 22.36 -16.73 -3.97
C GLU A 399 21.26 -17.77 -3.72
N LEU A 400 20.08 -17.57 -4.31
CA LEU A 400 18.95 -18.51 -4.19
C LEU A 400 19.22 -19.77 -5.03
N ILE A 401 19.76 -19.60 -6.23
CA ILE A 401 20.12 -20.70 -7.14
C ILE A 401 21.22 -21.57 -6.48
N ASP A 402 22.26 -20.95 -5.94
CA ASP A 402 23.37 -21.65 -5.26
C ASP A 402 22.88 -22.41 -4.02
N LEU A 403 22.00 -21.79 -3.22
CA LEU A 403 21.40 -22.40 -2.06
C LEU A 403 20.60 -23.67 -2.45
N TRP A 404 19.76 -23.59 -3.46
CA TRP A 404 18.94 -24.72 -3.89
C TRP A 404 19.78 -25.83 -4.53
N HIS A 405 20.82 -25.47 -5.27
CA HIS A 405 21.77 -26.45 -5.82
C HIS A 405 22.52 -27.20 -4.72
N SER A 406 22.85 -26.56 -3.62
CA SER A 406 23.53 -27.20 -2.49
C SER A 406 22.63 -28.14 -1.66
N GLN A 407 21.31 -28.04 -1.78
CA GLN A 407 20.32 -28.84 -1.05
C GLN A 407 19.79 -30.04 -1.83
N ASN A 408 20.03 -30.09 -3.15
CA ASN A 408 19.64 -31.16 -4.08
C ASN A 408 20.85 -31.79 -4.76
#